data_c781ac514d0c7193df45fbeb179018f1
#
_entry.id   c781ac514d0c7193df45fbeb179018f1
#
_cell.length_a   1.000
_cell.length_b   1.000
_cell.length_c   1.000
_cell.angle_alpha   90.00
_cell.angle_beta   90.00
_cell.angle_gamma   90.00
#
_symmetry.space_group_name_H-M   'P 1'
#
loop_
_entity.id
_entity.type
_entity.pdbx_description
1 polymer ?
#
loop_
_entity_poly.entity_id
_entity_poly.type
_entity_poly.pdbx_seq_one_letter_code
_entity_poly.pdbx_strand_id
1 'polypeptide(L)'
;VKAINLSGFRNGIDISICLDVAANELIKKNLYSIHSKKYISVDKSISQYLKLIKKYKIKSIEDPFGENDWNAWSNFLNKTKKIQIVGDDLFVTNLERLKIGFLNVSANSILIKLNQIGTVTETLEVIKFAQLIGYKTIISHRSGDSEDTFISDLAVGTNSNQIKTGSLARSERVAKYNQLIRIEEM
;
A
#
# COMPACT_ATOMS: atom_id res chain seq x y z
N VAL A 1 18.15 3.24 -2.86
CA VAL A 1 19.24 2.27 -2.57
C VAL A 1 20.50 2.99 -2.11
N LYS A 2 21.02 3.97 -2.90
CA LYS A 2 22.27 4.68 -2.53
C LYS A 2 22.17 5.31 -1.13
N ALA A 3 21.07 5.99 -0.82
CA ALA A 3 20.86 6.60 0.51
C ALA A 3 20.85 5.54 1.64
N ILE A 4 20.15 4.42 1.43
CA ILE A 4 20.11 3.31 2.41
C ILE A 4 21.54 2.83 2.71
N ASN A 5 22.33 2.57 1.68
CA ASN A 5 23.70 2.08 1.85
C ASN A 5 24.62 3.12 2.52
N LEU A 6 24.47 4.42 2.16
CA LEU A 6 25.26 5.49 2.78
C LEU A 6 24.93 5.69 4.26
N SER A 7 23.73 5.32 4.69
CA SER A 7 23.31 5.36 6.10
C SER A 7 23.73 4.12 6.91
N GLY A 8 24.52 3.21 6.31
CA GLY A 8 25.01 1.99 6.95
C GLY A 8 24.01 0.83 7.00
N PHE A 9 22.83 0.99 6.39
CA PHE A 9 21.80 -0.05 6.33
C PHE A 9 21.85 -0.88 5.05
N ARG A 10 21.35 -2.11 5.13
CA ARG A 10 21.33 -3.07 4.01
C ARG A 10 19.97 -3.06 3.33
N ASN A 11 19.94 -2.69 2.04
CA ASN A 11 18.72 -2.69 1.24
C ASN A 11 18.11 -4.11 1.13
N GLY A 12 16.84 -4.22 1.47
CA GLY A 12 16.05 -5.46 1.43
C GLY A 12 16.26 -6.38 2.63
N ILE A 13 17.05 -5.95 3.64
CA ILE A 13 17.29 -6.64 4.91
C ILE A 13 16.86 -5.73 6.06
N ASP A 14 17.59 -4.65 6.28
CA ASP A 14 17.32 -3.69 7.37
C ASP A 14 16.24 -2.68 6.95
N ILE A 15 16.32 -2.19 5.70
CA ILE A 15 15.35 -1.28 5.09
C ILE A 15 14.95 -1.83 3.73
N SER A 16 13.66 -1.87 3.46
CA SER A 16 13.10 -2.31 2.18
C SER A 16 12.46 -1.16 1.41
N ILE A 17 12.51 -1.24 0.09
CA ILE A 17 11.83 -0.29 -0.79
C ILE A 17 10.40 -0.79 -1.03
N CYS A 18 9.45 0.12 -0.81
CA CYS A 18 8.06 -0.03 -1.19
C CYS A 18 7.71 1.08 -2.19
N LEU A 19 6.92 0.77 -3.20
CA LEU A 19 6.49 1.74 -4.21
C LEU A 19 4.98 1.99 -4.05
N ASP A 20 4.59 3.24 -4.13
CA ASP A 20 3.23 3.68 -4.41
C ASP A 20 3.24 4.25 -5.83
N VAL A 21 2.54 3.58 -6.74
CA VAL A 21 2.56 3.93 -8.17
C VAL A 21 1.43 4.89 -8.51
N ALA A 22 0.32 4.81 -7.78
CA ALA A 22 -0.89 5.58 -8.03
C ALA A 22 -1.28 5.54 -9.52
N ALA A 23 -1.41 4.34 -10.09
CA ALA A 23 -1.48 4.12 -11.53
C ALA A 23 -2.69 4.77 -12.20
N ASN A 24 -3.75 5.11 -11.47
CA ASN A 24 -4.89 5.88 -12.02
C ASN A 24 -4.44 7.18 -12.67
N GLU A 25 -3.41 7.86 -12.11
CA GLU A 25 -2.83 9.09 -12.65
C GLU A 25 -1.97 8.84 -13.91
N LEU A 26 -1.61 7.59 -14.17
CA LEU A 26 -0.68 7.19 -15.22
C LEU A 26 -1.36 6.47 -16.39
N ILE A 27 -2.69 6.34 -16.37
CA ILE A 27 -3.46 5.62 -17.39
C ILE A 27 -3.95 6.57 -18.48
N LYS A 28 -3.83 6.13 -19.73
CA LYS A 28 -4.53 6.75 -20.87
C LYS A 28 -4.93 5.66 -21.87
N LYS A 29 -6.22 5.55 -22.17
CA LYS A 29 -6.76 4.56 -23.13
C LYS A 29 -6.26 3.12 -22.85
N ASN A 30 -6.33 2.69 -21.60
CA ASN A 30 -5.87 1.37 -21.11
C ASN A 30 -4.37 1.09 -21.33
N LEU A 31 -3.57 2.12 -21.51
CA LEU A 31 -2.12 2.06 -21.54
C LEU A 31 -1.53 2.78 -20.33
N TYR A 32 -0.37 2.35 -19.88
CA TYR A 32 0.30 2.83 -18.67
C TYR A 32 1.60 3.56 -18.97
N SER A 33 1.90 4.62 -18.23
CA SER A 33 3.15 5.39 -18.35
C SER A 33 3.95 5.31 -17.07
N ILE A 34 4.87 4.35 -16.94
CA ILE A 34 5.63 4.10 -15.70
C ILE A 34 6.94 4.91 -15.63
N HIS A 35 7.63 5.11 -16.74
CA HIS A 35 8.99 5.69 -16.74
C HIS A 35 9.23 6.81 -17.74
N SER A 36 8.32 7.01 -18.65
CA SER A 36 8.54 7.95 -19.76
C SER A 36 7.19 8.44 -20.24
N LYS A 37 7.19 9.48 -21.05
CA LYS A 37 5.98 9.94 -21.76
C LYS A 37 5.41 8.90 -22.74
N LYS A 38 5.97 7.69 -22.78
CA LYS A 38 5.49 6.59 -23.65
C LYS A 38 4.52 5.72 -22.87
N TYR A 39 3.36 5.53 -23.44
CA TYR A 39 2.34 4.62 -22.94
C TYR A 39 2.61 3.19 -23.43
N ILE A 40 2.49 2.23 -22.54
CA ILE A 40 2.77 0.80 -22.78
C ILE A 40 1.61 -0.07 -22.35
N SER A 41 1.52 -1.27 -22.90
CA SER A 41 0.48 -2.25 -22.52
C SER A 41 0.69 -2.77 -21.10
N VAL A 42 -0.36 -3.37 -20.53
CA VAL A 42 -0.34 -4.07 -19.23
C VAL A 42 0.83 -5.06 -19.13
N ASP A 43 1.01 -5.93 -20.13
CA ASP A 43 2.08 -6.94 -20.12
C ASP A 43 3.48 -6.33 -20.06
N LYS A 44 3.69 -5.23 -20.79
CA LYS A 44 4.96 -4.50 -20.73
C LYS A 44 5.14 -3.83 -19.37
N SER A 45 4.07 -3.30 -18.76
CA SER A 45 4.10 -2.73 -17.42
C SER A 45 4.45 -3.79 -16.38
N ILE A 46 3.80 -4.94 -16.42
CA ILE A 46 4.11 -6.09 -15.57
C ILE A 46 5.60 -6.46 -15.71
N SER A 47 6.08 -6.58 -16.94
CA SER A 47 7.49 -6.93 -17.20
C SER A 47 8.46 -5.90 -16.63
N GLN A 48 8.13 -4.61 -16.67
CA GLN A 48 8.93 -3.55 -16.05
C GLN A 48 8.92 -3.65 -14.52
N TYR A 49 7.76 -3.84 -13.88
CA TYR A 49 7.68 -4.04 -12.44
C TYR A 49 8.50 -5.24 -11.98
N LEU A 50 8.42 -6.38 -12.67
CA LEU A 50 9.22 -7.56 -12.33
C LEU A 50 10.74 -7.28 -12.38
N LYS A 51 11.19 -6.50 -13.36
CA LYS A 51 12.60 -6.06 -13.44
C LYS A 51 12.98 -5.15 -12.28
N LEU A 52 12.11 -4.19 -11.91
CA LEU A 52 12.34 -3.28 -10.78
C LEU A 52 12.38 -4.04 -9.45
N ILE A 53 11.42 -4.95 -9.22
CA ILE A 53 11.36 -5.82 -8.04
C ILE A 53 12.67 -6.57 -7.84
N LYS A 54 13.15 -7.23 -8.89
CA LYS A 54 14.40 -7.99 -8.84
C LYS A 54 15.61 -7.10 -8.63
N LYS A 55 15.71 -5.98 -9.36
CA LYS A 55 16.87 -5.09 -9.34
C LYS A 55 17.03 -4.37 -8.01
N TYR A 56 15.94 -3.90 -7.43
CA TYR A 56 15.96 -3.05 -6.24
C TYR A 56 15.48 -3.76 -4.96
N LYS A 57 15.19 -5.05 -5.03
CA LYS A 57 14.68 -5.86 -3.90
C LYS A 57 13.40 -5.25 -3.29
N ILE A 58 12.49 -4.78 -4.16
CA ILE A 58 11.22 -4.17 -3.74
C ILE A 58 10.38 -5.23 -3.01
N LYS A 59 9.78 -4.85 -1.88
CA LYS A 59 8.97 -5.72 -1.02
C LYS A 59 7.48 -5.47 -1.14
N SER A 60 7.07 -4.29 -1.59
CA SER A 60 5.68 -3.92 -1.74
C SER A 60 5.47 -2.99 -2.93
N ILE A 61 4.36 -3.16 -3.64
CA ILE A 61 3.88 -2.22 -4.66
C ILE A 61 2.42 -1.92 -4.39
N GLU A 62 2.09 -0.65 -4.26
CA GLU A 62 0.75 -0.11 -4.08
C GLU A 62 0.26 0.46 -5.40
N ASP A 63 -1.00 0.19 -5.72
CA ASP A 63 -1.73 0.63 -6.91
C ASP A 63 -0.94 0.54 -8.23
N PRO A 64 -0.43 -0.65 -8.59
CA PRO A 64 0.35 -0.83 -9.82
C PRO A 64 -0.46 -0.68 -11.10
N PHE A 65 -1.80 -0.80 -11.03
CA PHE A 65 -2.74 -0.72 -12.15
C PHE A 65 -3.98 0.08 -11.78
N GLY A 66 -4.79 0.42 -12.78
CA GLY A 66 -6.03 1.13 -12.59
C GLY A 66 -7.03 0.39 -11.68
N GLU A 67 -7.84 1.14 -10.96
CA GLU A 67 -8.78 0.65 -9.95
C GLU A 67 -9.85 -0.31 -10.46
N ASN A 68 -10.06 -0.38 -11.77
CA ASN A 68 -11.03 -1.27 -12.41
C ASN A 68 -10.39 -2.31 -13.34
N ASP A 69 -9.07 -2.34 -13.45
CA ASP A 69 -8.34 -3.30 -14.29
C ASP A 69 -8.01 -4.60 -13.52
N TRP A 70 -9.06 -5.26 -12.99
CA TRP A 70 -8.95 -6.48 -12.17
C TRP A 70 -8.07 -7.56 -12.81
N ASN A 71 -8.09 -7.67 -14.14
CA ASN A 71 -7.28 -8.64 -14.88
C ASN A 71 -5.78 -8.34 -14.79
N ALA A 72 -5.38 -7.07 -14.92
CA ALA A 72 -4.00 -6.68 -14.77
C ALA A 72 -3.48 -6.97 -13.34
N TRP A 73 -4.29 -6.66 -12.33
CA TRP A 73 -3.98 -6.95 -10.94
C TRP A 73 -3.78 -8.45 -10.69
N SER A 74 -4.74 -9.29 -11.11
CA SER A 74 -4.66 -10.74 -10.95
C SER A 74 -3.44 -11.34 -11.67
N ASN A 75 -3.20 -10.93 -12.92
CA ASN A 75 -2.03 -11.36 -13.67
C ASN A 75 -0.71 -10.99 -12.98
N PHE A 76 -0.65 -9.80 -12.39
CA PHE A 76 0.53 -9.34 -11.67
C PHE A 76 0.74 -10.09 -10.37
N LEU A 77 -0.30 -10.24 -9.56
CA LEU A 77 -0.23 -10.99 -8.30
C LEU A 77 0.25 -12.43 -8.54
N ASN A 78 -0.26 -13.10 -9.56
CA ASN A 78 0.14 -14.46 -9.91
C ASN A 78 1.64 -14.57 -10.26
N LYS A 79 2.23 -13.51 -10.82
CA LYS A 79 3.67 -13.46 -11.16
C LYS A 79 4.56 -12.98 -10.00
N THR A 80 3.97 -12.46 -8.92
CA THR A 80 4.70 -11.78 -7.84
C THR A 80 4.40 -12.32 -6.45
N LYS A 81 4.11 -13.61 -6.31
CA LYS A 81 3.66 -14.30 -5.08
C LYS A 81 4.45 -14.01 -3.79
N LYS A 82 5.65 -13.40 -3.90
CA LYS A 82 6.57 -13.16 -2.76
C LYS A 82 6.59 -11.71 -2.27
N ILE A 83 5.85 -10.81 -2.92
CA ILE A 83 5.81 -9.40 -2.52
C ILE A 83 4.40 -8.99 -2.13
N GLN A 84 4.31 -7.90 -1.41
CA GLN A 84 3.05 -7.31 -1.02
C GLN A 84 2.48 -6.47 -2.18
N ILE A 85 1.27 -6.80 -2.62
CA ILE A 85 0.52 -6.04 -3.60
C ILE A 85 -0.65 -5.38 -2.87
N VAL A 86 -0.62 -4.06 -2.79
CA VAL A 86 -1.53 -3.26 -1.97
C VAL A 86 -2.54 -2.56 -2.86
N GLY A 87 -3.82 -2.72 -2.55
CA GLY A 87 -4.87 -1.90 -3.14
C GLY A 87 -5.21 -0.71 -2.24
N ASP A 88 -5.00 0.50 -2.74
CA ASP A 88 -5.51 1.76 -2.20
C ASP A 88 -6.75 2.17 -3.00
N ASP A 89 -6.58 2.76 -4.17
CA ASP A 89 -7.69 3.14 -5.07
C ASP A 89 -8.51 1.92 -5.53
N LEU A 90 -7.88 0.76 -5.64
CA LEU A 90 -8.56 -0.49 -5.96
C LEU A 90 -9.68 -0.79 -4.98
N PHE A 91 -9.48 -0.56 -3.69
CA PHE A 91 -10.41 -0.95 -2.63
C PHE A 91 -11.11 0.22 -1.95
N VAL A 92 -10.49 1.41 -1.91
CA VAL A 92 -11.00 2.63 -1.24
C VAL A 92 -11.59 2.37 0.15
N THR A 93 -10.95 1.46 0.93
CA THR A 93 -11.41 1.01 2.25
C THR A 93 -12.88 0.51 2.23
N ASN A 94 -13.34 -0.03 1.10
CA ASN A 94 -14.71 -0.47 0.89
C ASN A 94 -14.81 -1.99 0.93
N LEU A 95 -15.72 -2.52 1.77
CA LEU A 95 -15.91 -3.96 1.99
C LEU A 95 -16.30 -4.70 0.71
N GLU A 96 -17.22 -4.15 -0.09
CA GLU A 96 -17.69 -4.82 -1.31
C GLU A 96 -16.58 -4.87 -2.38
N ARG A 97 -15.81 -3.80 -2.55
CA ARG A 97 -14.65 -3.81 -3.45
C ARG A 97 -13.58 -4.80 -2.98
N LEU A 98 -13.37 -4.92 -1.66
CA LEU A 98 -12.44 -5.91 -1.11
C LEU A 98 -12.89 -7.34 -1.39
N LYS A 99 -14.19 -7.65 -1.25
CA LYS A 99 -14.77 -8.94 -1.62
C LYS A 99 -14.56 -9.26 -3.10
N ILE A 100 -14.82 -8.28 -3.97
CA ILE A 100 -14.58 -8.42 -5.43
C ILE A 100 -13.11 -8.72 -5.69
N GLY A 101 -12.19 -7.98 -5.07
CA GLY A 101 -10.75 -8.19 -5.25
C GLY A 101 -10.26 -9.54 -4.75
N PHE A 102 -10.83 -10.03 -3.65
CA PHE A 102 -10.55 -11.37 -3.14
C PHE A 102 -10.99 -12.45 -4.14
N LEU A 103 -12.21 -12.37 -4.64
CA LEU A 103 -12.74 -13.32 -5.62
C LEU A 103 -11.94 -13.32 -6.95
N ASN A 104 -11.45 -12.15 -7.37
CA ASN A 104 -10.62 -12.00 -8.56
C ASN A 104 -9.12 -12.30 -8.31
N VAL A 105 -8.72 -12.62 -7.08
CA VAL A 105 -7.31 -12.84 -6.72
C VAL A 105 -6.42 -11.67 -7.15
N SER A 106 -6.84 -10.44 -6.80
CA SER A 106 -6.24 -9.22 -7.38
C SER A 106 -5.11 -8.64 -6.55
N ALA A 107 -5.13 -8.80 -5.22
CA ALA A 107 -4.15 -8.26 -4.29
C ALA A 107 -3.95 -9.23 -3.12
N ASN A 108 -3.04 -8.89 -2.21
CA ASN A 108 -2.84 -9.62 -0.95
C ASN A 108 -2.76 -8.67 0.25
N SER A 109 -3.03 -7.39 0.02
CA SER A 109 -3.00 -6.35 1.05
C SER A 109 -3.93 -5.20 0.69
N ILE A 110 -4.40 -4.51 1.70
CA ILE A 110 -5.27 -3.33 1.56
C ILE A 110 -4.71 -2.15 2.35
N LEU A 111 -4.76 -0.95 1.75
CA LEU A 111 -4.56 0.30 2.47
C LEU A 111 -5.86 0.74 3.13
N ILE A 112 -5.80 1.11 4.39
CA ILE A 112 -6.95 1.52 5.20
C ILE A 112 -6.88 3.01 5.47
N LYS A 113 -7.89 3.73 5.02
CA LYS A 113 -8.06 5.17 5.21
C LYS A 113 -9.45 5.44 5.78
N LEU A 114 -9.55 5.80 7.07
CA LEU A 114 -10.83 5.97 7.75
C LEU A 114 -11.81 6.90 7.01
N ASN A 115 -11.29 7.99 6.44
CA ASN A 115 -12.14 8.98 5.78
C ASN A 115 -12.60 8.57 4.37
N GLN A 116 -12.14 7.45 3.82
CA GLN A 116 -12.68 6.90 2.56
C GLN A 116 -14.03 6.20 2.81
N ILE A 117 -14.16 5.49 3.92
CA ILE A 117 -15.42 4.84 4.32
C ILE A 117 -16.26 5.73 5.23
N GLY A 118 -15.65 6.47 6.15
CA GLY A 118 -16.28 7.56 6.91
C GLY A 118 -16.54 7.27 8.38
N THR A 119 -16.63 6.02 8.81
CA THR A 119 -16.82 5.65 10.22
C THR A 119 -15.78 4.65 10.71
N VAL A 120 -15.51 4.68 12.02
CA VAL A 120 -14.61 3.70 12.67
C VAL A 120 -15.21 2.30 12.59
N THR A 121 -16.51 2.17 12.77
CA THR A 121 -17.20 0.87 12.74
C THR A 121 -17.01 0.17 11.40
N GLU A 122 -17.34 0.85 10.29
CA GLU A 122 -17.15 0.31 8.94
C GLU A 122 -15.66 0.03 8.63
N THR A 123 -14.76 0.90 9.11
CA THR A 123 -13.31 0.67 8.98
C THR A 123 -12.90 -0.64 9.68
N LEU A 124 -13.37 -0.88 10.89
CA LEU A 124 -13.10 -2.11 11.64
C LEU A 124 -13.68 -3.35 10.96
N GLU A 125 -14.84 -3.24 10.31
CA GLU A 125 -15.41 -4.33 9.52
C GLU A 125 -14.53 -4.70 8.33
N VAL A 126 -14.03 -3.70 7.59
CA VAL A 126 -13.09 -3.91 6.48
C VAL A 126 -11.80 -4.56 6.96
N ILE A 127 -11.21 -4.07 8.06
CA ILE A 127 -9.99 -4.63 8.65
C ILE A 127 -10.20 -6.09 9.05
N LYS A 128 -11.27 -6.39 9.78
CA LYS A 128 -11.60 -7.75 10.21
C LYS A 128 -11.78 -8.70 9.03
N PHE A 129 -12.51 -8.26 8.00
CA PHE A 129 -12.70 -9.07 6.80
C PHE A 129 -11.37 -9.29 6.06
N ALA A 130 -10.54 -8.24 5.89
CA ALA A 130 -9.21 -8.36 5.28
C ALA A 130 -8.34 -9.40 6.01
N GLN A 131 -8.30 -9.32 7.34
CA GLN A 131 -7.53 -10.28 8.16
C GLN A 131 -8.09 -11.70 8.06
N LEU A 132 -9.42 -11.86 8.04
CA LEU A 132 -10.07 -13.17 7.89
C LEU A 132 -9.69 -13.87 6.58
N ILE A 133 -9.58 -13.12 5.48
CA ILE A 133 -9.18 -13.66 4.17
C ILE A 133 -7.66 -13.73 3.97
N GLY A 134 -6.86 -13.43 5.00
CA GLY A 134 -5.41 -13.50 4.97
C GLY A 134 -4.72 -12.30 4.30
N TYR A 135 -5.42 -11.20 4.05
CA TYR A 135 -4.82 -9.96 3.56
C TYR A 135 -4.09 -9.23 4.69
N LYS A 136 -2.98 -8.58 4.34
CA LYS A 136 -2.34 -7.63 5.24
C LYS A 136 -3.06 -6.28 5.20
N THR A 137 -3.15 -5.62 6.34
CA THR A 137 -3.74 -4.30 6.48
C THR A 137 -2.67 -3.26 6.78
N ILE A 138 -2.73 -2.11 6.11
CA ILE A 138 -1.82 -1.00 6.30
C ILE A 138 -2.66 0.22 6.66
N ILE A 139 -2.55 0.70 7.89
CA ILE A 139 -3.25 1.92 8.30
C ILE A 139 -2.54 3.12 7.71
N SER A 140 -3.29 4.03 7.08
CA SER A 140 -2.70 5.13 6.32
C SER A 140 -3.22 6.49 6.74
N HIS A 141 -2.31 7.46 6.72
CA HIS A 141 -2.62 8.88 6.76
C HIS A 141 -3.19 9.37 5.41
N ARG A 142 -3.51 10.66 5.35
CA ARG A 142 -3.83 11.39 4.11
C ARG A 142 -2.80 12.50 3.89
N SER A 143 -2.75 13.05 2.65
CA SER A 143 -1.86 14.17 2.30
C SER A 143 -2.10 15.42 3.15
N GLY A 144 -3.37 15.74 3.45
CA GLY A 144 -3.80 16.84 4.30
C GLY A 144 -4.06 16.44 5.75
N ASP A 145 -3.22 15.59 6.34
CA ASP A 145 -3.40 15.09 7.71
C ASP A 145 -3.13 16.18 8.78
N SER A 146 -3.65 15.96 9.99
CA SER A 146 -3.45 16.77 11.18
C SER A 146 -2.51 16.07 12.18
N GLU A 147 -2.25 16.69 13.34
CA GLU A 147 -1.48 16.07 14.43
C GLU A 147 -2.26 15.03 15.23
N ASP A 148 -3.52 14.75 14.88
CA ASP A 148 -4.28 13.66 15.49
C ASP A 148 -3.56 12.33 15.36
N THR A 149 -3.57 11.51 16.41
CA THR A 149 -2.77 10.27 16.49
C THR A 149 -3.59 9.00 16.37
N PHE A 150 -4.90 9.10 16.17
CA PHE A 150 -5.82 7.96 16.19
C PHE A 150 -5.38 6.80 15.29
N ILE A 151 -4.80 7.09 14.12
CA ILE A 151 -4.34 6.03 13.20
C ILE A 151 -3.22 5.17 13.78
N SER A 152 -2.44 5.67 14.75
CA SER A 152 -1.42 4.89 15.45
C SER A 152 -2.08 3.91 16.43
N ASP A 153 -3.06 4.39 17.21
CA ASP A 153 -3.84 3.56 18.11
C ASP A 153 -4.63 2.50 17.34
N LEU A 154 -5.22 2.87 16.20
CA LEU A 154 -5.92 1.94 15.32
C LEU A 154 -4.98 0.85 14.78
N ALA A 155 -3.77 1.21 14.33
CA ALA A 155 -2.81 0.26 13.78
C ALA A 155 -2.41 -0.80 14.81
N VAL A 156 -2.12 -0.38 16.03
CA VAL A 156 -1.76 -1.29 17.14
C VAL A 156 -2.99 -2.07 17.61
N GLY A 157 -4.10 -1.38 17.91
CA GLY A 157 -5.31 -1.98 18.47
C GLY A 157 -5.99 -3.00 17.54
N THR A 158 -5.79 -2.90 16.23
CA THR A 158 -6.29 -3.87 15.25
C THR A 158 -5.27 -4.91 14.84
N ASN A 159 -4.06 -4.88 15.39
CA ASN A 159 -2.96 -5.75 15.00
C ASN A 159 -2.65 -5.68 13.48
N SER A 160 -2.74 -4.48 12.91
CA SER A 160 -2.48 -4.28 11.47
C SER A 160 -1.01 -4.44 11.11
N ASN A 161 -0.09 -4.31 12.08
CA ASN A 161 1.36 -4.47 11.95
C ASN A 161 2.05 -3.53 10.95
N GLN A 162 1.32 -2.65 10.29
CA GLN A 162 1.84 -1.73 9.29
C GLN A 162 1.10 -0.39 9.36
N ILE A 163 1.87 0.69 9.25
CA ILE A 163 1.36 2.05 9.13
C ILE A 163 2.10 2.81 8.02
N LYS A 164 1.36 3.55 7.19
CA LYS A 164 1.89 4.46 6.17
C LYS A 164 1.58 5.88 6.64
N THR A 165 2.54 6.56 7.27
CA THR A 165 2.28 7.85 7.91
C THR A 165 3.33 8.95 7.62
N GLY A 166 3.99 8.86 6.48
CA GLY A 166 4.95 9.86 6.04
C GLY A 166 6.35 9.64 6.60
N SER A 167 7.21 10.63 6.43
CA SER A 167 8.58 10.60 6.92
C SER A 167 8.69 11.18 8.33
N LEU A 168 9.87 11.09 8.94
CA LEU A 168 10.18 11.65 10.26
C LEU A 168 10.41 13.16 10.21
N ALA A 169 9.56 13.88 9.47
CA ALA A 169 9.56 15.32 9.30
C ALA A 169 8.12 15.82 9.24
N ARG A 170 7.88 17.07 9.68
CA ARG A 170 6.57 17.71 9.83
C ARG A 170 5.78 17.13 11.00
N SER A 171 5.20 18.02 11.82
CA SER A 171 4.57 17.66 13.10
C SER A 171 3.41 16.69 12.96
N GLU A 172 2.58 16.86 11.91
CA GLU A 172 1.45 15.98 11.64
C GLU A 172 1.86 14.53 11.28
N ARG A 173 3.13 14.29 10.94
CA ARG A 173 3.69 12.94 10.72
C ARG A 173 4.37 12.42 11.97
N VAL A 174 5.23 13.24 12.57
CA VAL A 174 5.99 12.88 13.78
C VAL A 174 5.07 12.55 14.96
N ALA A 175 3.91 13.22 15.06
CA ALA A 175 2.92 12.93 16.10
C ALA A 175 2.51 11.45 16.14
N LYS A 176 2.34 10.80 14.98
CA LYS A 176 1.98 9.39 14.89
C LYS A 176 3.12 8.47 15.36
N TYR A 177 4.35 8.78 15.01
CA TYR A 177 5.53 8.02 15.48
C TYR A 177 5.69 8.18 17.00
N ASN A 178 5.53 9.39 17.52
CA ASN A 178 5.58 9.63 18.97
C ASN A 178 4.46 8.88 19.71
N GLN A 179 3.28 8.74 19.11
CA GLN A 179 2.20 7.95 19.71
C GLN A 179 2.54 6.46 19.71
N LEU A 180 3.15 5.91 18.67
CA LEU A 180 3.61 4.52 18.68
C LEU A 180 4.63 4.27 19.81
N ILE A 181 5.56 5.22 20.05
CA ILE A 181 6.51 5.14 21.17
C ILE A 181 5.76 5.13 22.52
N ARG A 182 4.77 6.02 22.71
CA ARG A 182 3.97 6.04 23.95
C ARG A 182 3.21 4.74 24.18
N ILE A 183 2.68 4.12 23.12
CA ILE A 183 2.00 2.82 23.21
C ILE A 183 2.99 1.72 23.59
N GLU A 184 4.22 1.76 23.09
CA GLU A 184 5.26 0.79 23.41
C GLU A 184 5.70 0.87 24.88
N GLU A 185 5.63 2.07 25.48
CA GLU A 185 5.99 2.31 26.89
C GLU A 185 4.89 1.91 27.88
N MET A 186 3.69 1.56 27.41
CA MET A 186 2.54 1.16 28.26
C MET A 186 2.61 -0.31 28.68
#